data_e123bcfad06e6e64796049161e73a464
#
_entry.id   e123bcfad06e6e64796049161e73a464
#
_cell.length_a   1.000
_cell.length_b   1.000
_cell.length_c   1.000
_cell.angle_alpha   90.00
_cell.angle_beta   90.00
_cell.angle_gamma   90.00
#
_symmetry.space_group_name_H-M   'P 1'
#
loop_
_entity.id
_entity.type
_entity.pdbx_description
1 polymer ?
#
loop_
_entity_poly.entity_id
_entity_poly.type
_entity_poly.pdbx_seq_one_letter_code
_entity_poly.pdbx_strand_id
1 'polypeptide(L)'
;MVKAQNAVSIATDLSVLRSLSEGQRFTAIGQTVQAQYHFTPKEAGYAWVSYYSPGKYKNTLTATAKDPLTTPAAMNYMASSELRFRQISLGWKHYFKGAYDSEDPFNIYGTAGFGLLFSKVQNTHSQAIDTAVYIKPMQSVAGSDDFRRLTFDLALGTELKLGAGIYFYTELRTWLPASSNPAPHLFDKYTPQVAMLNGGIRILFD
;
A
#
# COMPACT_ATOMS: atom_id res chain seq x y z
N MET A 1 1.42 -32.98 27.98
CA MET A 1 1.63 -32.88 26.53
C MET A 1 0.66 -31.83 26.03
N VAL A 2 1.14 -30.65 25.69
CA VAL A 2 0.34 -29.64 25.03
C VAL A 2 0.18 -30.15 23.60
N LYS A 3 -1.03 -30.55 23.19
CA LYS A 3 -1.34 -30.75 21.77
C LYS A 3 -1.13 -29.40 21.09
N ALA A 4 -0.16 -29.32 20.20
CA ALA A 4 -0.07 -28.21 19.25
C ALA A 4 -1.33 -28.35 18.36
N GLN A 5 -2.38 -27.63 18.71
CA GLN A 5 -3.60 -27.56 17.94
C GLN A 5 -3.30 -26.53 16.84
N ASN A 6 -3.17 -27.01 15.61
CA ASN A 6 -3.01 -26.14 14.45
C ASN A 6 -4.32 -25.37 14.27
N ALA A 7 -4.31 -24.11 14.59
CA ALA A 7 -5.48 -23.24 14.49
C ALA A 7 -5.39 -22.33 13.25
N VAL A 8 -6.53 -22.01 12.69
CA VAL A 8 -6.65 -21.12 11.54
C VAL A 8 -7.44 -19.89 11.95
N SER A 9 -7.04 -18.72 11.48
CA SER A 9 -7.84 -17.50 11.65
C SER A 9 -8.11 -16.85 10.30
N ILE A 10 -9.27 -16.22 10.20
CA ILE A 10 -9.60 -15.31 9.10
C ILE A 10 -9.80 -13.92 9.70
N ALA A 11 -9.23 -12.92 9.05
CA ALA A 11 -9.35 -11.53 9.45
C ALA A 11 -9.76 -10.65 8.27
N THR A 12 -10.48 -9.59 8.57
CA THR A 12 -10.79 -8.54 7.60
C THR A 12 -10.70 -7.19 8.27
N ASP A 13 -10.23 -6.19 7.51
CA ASP A 13 -10.10 -4.82 8.01
C ASP A 13 -10.56 -3.78 6.99
N LEU A 14 -10.81 -2.60 7.51
CA LEU A 14 -10.82 -1.36 6.75
C LEU A 14 -9.52 -0.62 7.03
N SER A 15 -8.96 -0.02 6.00
CA SER A 15 -7.70 0.69 6.09
C SER A 15 -7.77 2.08 5.47
N VAL A 16 -7.03 3.00 6.10
CA VAL A 16 -6.73 4.32 5.53
C VAL A 16 -5.25 4.31 5.14
N LEU A 17 -4.99 4.44 3.86
CA LEU A 17 -3.65 4.50 3.28
C LEU A 17 -3.27 5.96 3.02
N ARG A 18 -2.06 6.34 3.43
CA ARG A 18 -1.45 7.63 3.11
C ARG A 18 -0.13 7.42 2.39
N SER A 19 0.00 8.00 1.20
CA SER A 19 1.27 8.05 0.48
C SER A 19 2.19 9.10 1.11
N LEU A 20 3.45 8.71 1.36
CA LEU A 20 4.49 9.55 1.96
C LEU A 20 5.45 10.15 0.93
N SER A 21 5.41 9.67 -0.33
CA SER A 21 6.32 10.12 -1.39
C SER A 21 6.01 11.54 -1.82
N GLU A 22 7.04 12.37 -1.94
CA GLU A 22 6.91 13.71 -2.52
C GLU A 22 6.42 13.64 -3.96
N GLY A 23 5.54 14.57 -4.34
CA GLY A 23 4.94 14.60 -5.67
C GLY A 23 3.86 13.53 -5.92
N GLN A 24 3.67 12.58 -5.00
CA GLN A 24 2.65 11.52 -5.09
C GLN A 24 1.83 11.40 -3.80
N ARG A 25 1.49 12.53 -3.18
CA ARG A 25 0.76 12.55 -1.90
C ARG A 25 -0.73 12.39 -2.14
N PHE A 26 -1.29 11.29 -1.65
CA PHE A 26 -2.73 11.02 -1.69
C PHE A 26 -3.15 10.21 -0.46
N THR A 27 -4.46 10.12 -0.28
CA THR A 27 -5.10 9.23 0.69
C THR A 27 -6.04 8.30 -0.06
N ALA A 28 -6.09 7.03 0.34
CA ALA A 28 -7.00 6.03 -0.20
C ALA A 28 -7.61 5.22 0.94
N ILE A 29 -8.81 4.70 0.73
CA ILE A 29 -9.47 3.78 1.65
C ILE A 29 -9.35 2.39 1.05
N GLY A 30 -9.07 1.41 1.89
CA GLY A 30 -8.91 0.02 1.48
C GLY A 30 -9.60 -0.97 2.37
N GLN A 31 -9.61 -2.20 1.90
CA GLN A 31 -10.06 -3.38 2.63
C GLN A 31 -9.06 -4.49 2.43
N THR A 32 -8.79 -5.24 3.51
CA THR A 32 -7.94 -6.43 3.48
C THR A 32 -8.74 -7.64 3.94
N VAL A 33 -8.48 -8.78 3.31
CA VAL A 33 -8.89 -10.10 3.80
C VAL A 33 -7.62 -10.91 4.00
N GLN A 34 -7.48 -11.50 5.19
CA GLN A 34 -6.29 -12.23 5.61
C GLN A 34 -6.66 -13.60 6.16
N ALA A 35 -5.92 -14.63 5.75
CA ALA A 35 -5.91 -15.93 6.37
C ALA A 35 -4.61 -16.09 7.18
N GLN A 36 -4.68 -16.69 8.36
CA GLN A 36 -3.54 -16.96 9.23
C GLN A 36 -3.56 -18.43 9.65
N TYR A 37 -2.39 -19.05 9.61
CA TYR A 37 -2.16 -20.40 10.13
C TYR A 37 -1.20 -20.33 11.31
N HIS A 38 -1.66 -20.74 12.49
CA HIS A 38 -0.92 -20.64 13.74
C HIS A 38 -0.12 -21.92 13.95
N PHE A 39 1.21 -21.82 13.91
CA PHE A 39 2.13 -22.94 14.13
C PHE A 39 2.39 -23.17 15.62
N THR A 40 2.45 -22.09 16.38
CA THR A 40 2.63 -22.06 17.82
C THR A 40 1.73 -20.98 18.43
N PRO A 41 1.56 -20.92 19.74
CA PRO A 41 0.79 -19.83 20.37
C PRO A 41 1.26 -18.42 19.98
N LYS A 42 2.54 -18.25 19.61
CA LYS A 42 3.13 -16.93 19.30
C LYS A 42 3.48 -16.74 17.83
N GLU A 43 3.40 -17.78 17.00
CA GLU A 43 3.87 -17.71 15.62
C GLU A 43 2.78 -18.13 14.65
N ALA A 44 2.59 -17.33 13.60
CA ALA A 44 1.68 -17.66 12.51
C ALA A 44 2.27 -17.26 11.15
N GLY A 45 2.00 -18.07 10.14
CA GLY A 45 2.10 -17.65 8.74
C GLY A 45 0.82 -16.95 8.32
N TYR A 46 0.91 -15.95 7.46
CA TYR A 46 -0.26 -15.29 6.90
C TYR A 46 -0.20 -15.17 5.39
N ALA A 47 -1.39 -15.10 4.81
CA ALA A 47 -1.62 -14.66 3.45
C ALA A 47 -2.74 -13.61 3.45
N TRP A 48 -2.57 -12.50 2.75
CA TRP A 48 -3.64 -11.51 2.61
C TRP A 48 -3.73 -10.93 1.21
N VAL A 49 -4.92 -10.46 0.90
CA VAL A 49 -5.22 -9.69 -0.31
C VAL A 49 -5.84 -8.37 0.11
N SER A 50 -5.35 -7.28 -0.42
CA SER A 50 -5.89 -5.95 -0.18
C SER A 50 -6.32 -5.26 -1.48
N TYR A 51 -7.30 -4.39 -1.32
CA TYR A 51 -7.85 -3.58 -2.38
C TYR A 51 -8.04 -2.15 -1.88
N TYR A 52 -7.56 -1.16 -2.66
CA TYR A 52 -7.64 0.26 -2.30
C TYR A 52 -8.42 1.05 -3.34
N SER A 53 -9.19 2.03 -2.85
CA SER A 53 -9.82 3.05 -3.70
C SER A 53 -8.75 3.84 -4.44
N PRO A 54 -9.11 4.51 -5.56
CA PRO A 54 -8.16 5.33 -6.28
C PRO A 54 -7.59 6.46 -5.44
N GLY A 55 -6.27 6.52 -5.32
CA GLY A 55 -5.54 7.67 -4.78
C GLY A 55 -5.35 8.73 -5.84
N LYS A 56 -5.74 9.98 -5.54
CA LYS A 56 -5.66 11.09 -6.50
C LYS A 56 -4.72 12.16 -6.01
N TYR A 57 -3.87 12.66 -6.90
CA TYR A 57 -2.98 13.79 -6.63
C TYR A 57 -2.80 14.67 -7.86
N LYS A 58 -2.34 15.90 -7.64
CA LYS A 58 -2.09 16.88 -8.69
C LYS A 58 -0.74 17.54 -8.48
N ASN A 59 -0.02 17.76 -9.57
CA ASN A 59 1.25 18.46 -9.58
C ASN A 59 1.23 19.55 -10.64
N THR A 60 1.79 20.72 -10.33
CA THR A 60 2.06 21.75 -11.33
C THR A 60 3.44 21.47 -11.90
N LEU A 61 3.49 21.33 -13.23
CA LEU A 61 4.71 21.07 -13.99
C LEU A 61 4.98 22.25 -14.92
N THR A 62 6.26 22.46 -15.22
CA THR A 62 6.71 23.49 -16.14
C THR A 62 7.36 22.85 -17.35
N ALA A 63 6.86 23.13 -18.53
CA ALA A 63 7.51 22.83 -19.79
C ALA A 63 8.34 24.04 -20.23
N THR A 64 9.61 23.81 -20.59
CA THR A 64 10.56 24.87 -20.99
C THR A 64 10.76 24.84 -22.51
N ALA A 65 10.75 26.00 -23.13
CA ALA A 65 10.99 26.13 -24.57
C ALA A 65 12.39 25.59 -24.95
N LYS A 66 12.47 24.93 -26.09
CA LYS A 66 13.75 24.42 -26.65
C LYS A 66 14.60 25.53 -27.26
N ASP A 67 13.93 26.51 -27.87
CA ASP A 67 14.56 27.68 -28.48
C ASP A 67 14.34 28.90 -27.58
N PRO A 68 15.42 29.65 -27.23
CA PRO A 68 15.33 30.87 -26.44
C PRO A 68 14.42 31.96 -27.04
N LEU A 69 14.20 31.92 -28.35
CA LEU A 69 13.31 32.87 -29.06
C LEU A 69 11.82 32.49 -28.97
N THR A 70 11.50 31.32 -28.44
CA THR A 70 10.12 30.86 -28.30
C THR A 70 9.40 31.66 -27.23
N THR A 71 8.23 32.15 -27.54
CA THR A 71 7.36 32.86 -26.59
C THR A 71 6.05 32.08 -26.40
N PRO A 72 5.67 31.72 -25.15
CA PRO A 72 6.39 31.97 -23.91
C PRO A 72 7.58 31.01 -23.69
N ALA A 73 8.63 31.45 -22.99
CA ALA A 73 9.82 30.65 -22.72
C ALA A 73 9.52 29.45 -21.79
N ALA A 74 8.44 29.51 -21.00
CA ALA A 74 8.00 28.44 -20.14
C ALA A 74 6.47 28.40 -20.05
N MET A 75 5.90 27.20 -19.96
CA MET A 75 4.47 26.95 -19.82
C MET A 75 4.18 26.10 -18.61
N ASN A 76 3.36 26.60 -17.69
CA ASN A 76 2.90 25.83 -16.55
C ASN A 76 1.64 25.03 -16.93
N TYR A 77 1.59 23.78 -16.56
CA TYR A 77 0.43 22.92 -16.73
C TYR A 77 0.23 22.03 -15.52
N MET A 78 -1.02 21.60 -15.30
CA MET A 78 -1.38 20.71 -14.21
C MET A 78 -1.40 19.26 -14.70
N ALA A 79 -0.65 18.39 -14.04
CA ALA A 79 -0.76 16.96 -14.19
C ALA A 79 -1.62 16.40 -13.04
N SER A 80 -2.74 15.76 -13.39
CA SER A 80 -3.62 15.05 -12.46
C SER A 80 -3.41 13.57 -12.62
N SER A 81 -3.17 12.87 -11.52
CA SER A 81 -2.88 11.43 -11.51
C SER A 81 -3.86 10.69 -10.61
N GLU A 82 -4.26 9.51 -11.05
CA GLU A 82 -5.04 8.55 -10.29
C GLU A 82 -4.27 7.24 -10.21
N LEU A 83 -4.01 6.75 -8.99
CA LEU A 83 -3.37 5.45 -8.73
C LEU A 83 -4.35 4.51 -8.03
N ARG A 84 -4.42 3.28 -8.53
CA ARG A 84 -5.18 2.18 -7.93
C ARG A 84 -4.22 1.08 -7.51
N PHE A 85 -4.41 0.53 -6.32
CA PHE A 85 -3.57 -0.53 -5.78
C PHE A 85 -4.39 -1.76 -5.44
N ARG A 86 -3.79 -2.92 -5.75
CA ARG A 86 -4.18 -4.23 -5.25
C ARG A 86 -2.91 -4.93 -4.84
N GLN A 87 -2.93 -5.65 -3.73
CA GLN A 87 -1.72 -6.33 -3.25
C GLN A 87 -2.09 -7.72 -2.74
N ILE A 88 -1.20 -8.66 -3.00
CA ILE A 88 -1.19 -9.99 -2.39
C ILE A 88 0.10 -10.08 -1.60
N SER A 89 0.04 -10.53 -0.37
CA SER A 89 1.23 -10.69 0.48
C SER A 89 1.20 -12.00 1.25
N LEU A 90 2.39 -12.52 1.49
CA LEU A 90 2.67 -13.69 2.31
C LEU A 90 3.72 -13.32 3.33
N GLY A 91 3.60 -13.79 4.56
CA GLY A 91 4.58 -13.46 5.59
C GLY A 91 4.35 -14.18 6.90
N TRP A 92 5.01 -13.62 7.89
CA TRP A 92 5.09 -14.15 9.24
C TRP A 92 4.55 -13.15 10.26
N LYS A 93 3.80 -13.64 11.24
CA LYS A 93 3.27 -12.89 12.39
C LYS A 93 3.85 -13.45 13.67
N HIS A 94 4.37 -12.57 14.53
CA HIS A 94 4.89 -12.89 15.83
C HIS A 94 4.20 -12.10 16.93
N TYR A 95 3.74 -12.78 17.98
CA TYR A 95 3.16 -12.14 19.17
C TYR A 95 4.25 -11.85 20.20
N PHE A 96 4.56 -10.58 20.41
CA PHE A 96 5.48 -10.10 21.44
C PHE A 96 4.87 -10.23 22.83
N LYS A 97 3.54 -9.97 22.93
CA LYS A 97 2.75 -10.12 24.13
C LYS A 97 1.46 -10.87 23.81
N GLY A 98 1.07 -11.82 24.67
CA GLY A 98 -0.08 -12.68 24.47
C GLY A 98 0.18 -13.83 23.49
N ALA A 99 -0.87 -14.33 22.88
CA ALA A 99 -0.90 -15.43 21.92
C ALA A 99 -2.14 -15.34 21.04
N TYR A 100 -2.22 -16.18 19.99
CA TYR A 100 -3.36 -16.16 19.05
C TYR A 100 -4.70 -16.49 19.72
N ASP A 101 -4.70 -17.27 20.81
CA ASP A 101 -5.83 -17.75 21.59
C ASP A 101 -5.85 -17.19 23.04
N SER A 102 -4.97 -16.24 23.35
CA SER A 102 -4.74 -15.75 24.72
C SER A 102 -6.04 -15.27 25.36
N GLU A 103 -6.20 -15.61 26.64
CA GLU A 103 -7.21 -15.03 27.52
C GLU A 103 -6.86 -13.61 27.97
N ASP A 104 -5.60 -13.16 27.69
CA ASP A 104 -5.20 -11.79 27.96
C ASP A 104 -6.08 -10.81 27.21
N PRO A 105 -6.53 -9.74 27.85
CA PRO A 105 -7.40 -8.76 27.18
C PRO A 105 -6.70 -8.03 26.04
N PHE A 106 -5.37 -8.10 25.98
CA PHE A 106 -4.57 -7.30 25.07
C PHE A 106 -3.32 -8.04 24.58
N ASN A 107 -3.25 -8.23 23.27
CA ASN A 107 -2.09 -8.81 22.58
C ASN A 107 -1.36 -7.74 21.77
N ILE A 108 -0.03 -7.88 21.63
CA ILE A 108 0.83 -7.07 20.76
C ILE A 108 1.55 -8.00 19.80
N TYR A 109 1.55 -7.67 18.52
CA TYR A 109 2.20 -8.46 17.49
C TYR A 109 2.90 -7.60 16.44
N GLY A 110 3.85 -8.21 15.76
CA GLY A 110 4.45 -7.67 14.54
C GLY A 110 4.27 -8.62 13.38
N THR A 111 4.26 -8.08 12.17
CA THR A 111 4.27 -8.87 10.94
C THR A 111 5.37 -8.41 10.01
N ALA A 112 5.95 -9.37 9.28
CA ALA A 112 6.92 -9.12 8.21
C ALA A 112 6.65 -10.07 7.05
N GLY A 113 6.74 -9.58 5.82
CA GLY A 113 6.44 -10.41 4.66
C GLY A 113 6.83 -9.77 3.34
N PHE A 114 6.49 -10.48 2.28
CA PHE A 114 6.70 -10.02 0.90
C PHE A 114 5.37 -9.97 0.18
N GLY A 115 5.18 -8.90 -0.59
CA GLY A 115 3.99 -8.68 -1.38
C GLY A 115 4.27 -8.49 -2.86
N LEU A 116 3.27 -8.80 -3.66
CA LEU A 116 3.18 -8.42 -5.06
C LEU A 116 2.09 -7.37 -5.21
N LEU A 117 2.51 -6.15 -5.51
CA LEU A 117 1.65 -5.01 -5.73
C LEU A 117 1.31 -4.90 -7.21
N PHE A 118 0.02 -4.85 -7.52
CA PHE A 118 -0.53 -4.55 -8.83
C PHE A 118 -1.08 -3.14 -8.81
N SER A 119 -0.59 -2.30 -9.69
CA SER A 119 -0.95 -0.89 -9.71
C SER A 119 -1.35 -0.46 -11.11
N LYS A 120 -2.37 0.38 -11.16
CA LYS A 120 -2.77 1.09 -12.38
C LYS A 120 -2.64 2.58 -12.13
N VAL A 121 -1.93 3.26 -13.04
CA VAL A 121 -1.80 4.72 -13.05
C VAL A 121 -2.53 5.30 -14.25
N GLN A 122 -3.22 6.41 -14.04
CA GLN A 122 -3.84 7.19 -15.11
C GLN A 122 -3.50 8.66 -14.91
N ASN A 123 -2.85 9.26 -15.91
CA ASN A 123 -2.44 10.66 -15.91
C ASN A 123 -3.19 11.47 -16.95
N THR A 124 -3.66 12.65 -16.55
CA THR A 124 -4.28 13.63 -17.43
C THR A 124 -3.59 14.97 -17.24
N HIS A 125 -3.42 15.70 -18.35
CA HIS A 125 -2.82 17.04 -18.33
C HIS A 125 -3.90 18.08 -18.61
N SER A 126 -3.80 19.26 -17.97
CA SER A 126 -4.74 20.36 -18.17
C SER A 126 -4.70 20.95 -19.59
N GLN A 127 -3.55 20.77 -20.26
CA GLN A 127 -3.35 21.18 -21.65
C GLN A 127 -2.34 20.28 -22.36
N ALA A 128 -2.48 20.17 -23.66
CA ALA A 128 -1.49 19.51 -24.50
C ALA A 128 -0.25 20.40 -24.65
N ILE A 129 0.93 19.82 -24.40
CA ILE A 129 2.21 20.50 -24.61
C ILE A 129 2.83 19.98 -25.89
N ASP A 130 3.11 20.86 -26.83
CA ASP A 130 3.82 20.50 -28.04
C ASP A 130 5.27 20.14 -27.73
N THR A 131 5.60 18.86 -27.86
CA THR A 131 6.95 18.35 -27.60
C THR A 131 7.95 18.68 -28.72
N ALA A 132 7.50 19.19 -29.86
CA ALA A 132 8.42 19.73 -30.87
C ALA A 132 9.04 21.05 -30.38
N VAL A 133 8.25 21.86 -29.67
CA VAL A 133 8.62 23.21 -29.22
C VAL A 133 9.12 23.24 -27.77
N TYR A 134 8.56 22.39 -26.89
CA TYR A 134 8.87 22.39 -25.45
C TYR A 134 9.47 21.09 -24.96
N ILE A 135 10.35 21.20 -23.97
CA ILE A 135 10.87 20.08 -23.17
C ILE A 135 9.94 19.89 -21.99
N LYS A 136 9.34 18.71 -21.87
CA LYS A 136 8.59 18.30 -20.67
C LYS A 136 9.51 17.69 -19.63
N PRO A 137 9.23 17.84 -18.33
CA PRO A 137 9.83 16.98 -17.32
C PRO A 137 9.59 15.50 -17.68
N MET A 138 10.60 14.65 -17.56
CA MET A 138 10.52 13.23 -17.95
C MET A 138 9.46 12.42 -17.14
N GLN A 139 8.99 12.98 -16.06
CA GLN A 139 8.04 12.38 -15.13
C GLN A 139 6.62 12.77 -15.53
N SER A 140 5.70 11.83 -15.53
CA SER A 140 4.27 12.00 -15.82
C SER A 140 3.89 12.19 -17.29
N VAL A 141 4.15 11.19 -18.10
CA VAL A 141 3.54 11.12 -19.44
C VAL A 141 2.02 10.97 -19.27
N ALA A 142 1.22 11.71 -20.08
CA ALA A 142 -0.24 11.55 -20.11
C ALA A 142 -0.59 10.15 -20.66
N GLY A 143 -1.65 9.55 -20.12
CA GLY A 143 -2.10 8.22 -20.49
C GLY A 143 -2.27 7.30 -19.29
N SER A 144 -2.35 6.02 -19.54
CA SER A 144 -2.49 5.00 -18.50
C SER A 144 -1.48 3.88 -18.69
N ASP A 145 -1.03 3.32 -17.57
CA ASP A 145 -0.14 2.18 -17.53
C ASP A 145 -0.46 1.28 -16.35
N ASP A 146 -0.19 -0.01 -16.51
CA ASP A 146 -0.29 -1.03 -15.46
C ASP A 146 1.10 -1.51 -15.10
N PHE A 147 1.43 -1.53 -13.83
CA PHE A 147 2.73 -2.01 -13.37
C PHE A 147 2.62 -2.94 -12.16
N ARG A 148 3.62 -3.81 -12.01
CA ARG A 148 3.73 -4.73 -10.90
C ARG A 148 5.02 -4.48 -10.16
N ARG A 149 5.00 -4.57 -8.82
CA ARG A 149 6.16 -4.35 -7.95
C ARG A 149 6.19 -5.37 -6.83
N LEU A 150 7.38 -5.81 -6.52
CA LEU A 150 7.62 -6.53 -5.27
C LEU A 150 7.72 -5.51 -4.14
N THR A 151 7.13 -5.86 -3.00
CA THR A 151 7.17 -5.07 -1.77
C THR A 151 7.68 -5.92 -0.62
N PHE A 152 8.27 -5.27 0.35
CA PHE A 152 8.51 -5.81 1.67
C PHE A 152 7.52 -5.17 2.62
N ASP A 153 6.71 -5.98 3.28
CA ASP A 153 5.60 -5.53 4.11
C ASP A 153 5.95 -5.67 5.58
N LEU A 154 5.71 -4.62 6.34
CA LEU A 154 5.92 -4.57 7.80
C LEU A 154 4.66 -4.04 8.47
N ALA A 155 4.31 -4.62 9.62
CA ALA A 155 3.29 -4.05 10.47
C ALA A 155 3.54 -4.27 11.96
N LEU A 156 2.96 -3.38 12.75
CA LEU A 156 2.84 -3.50 14.21
C LEU A 156 1.37 -3.33 14.58
N GLY A 157 0.85 -4.27 15.35
CA GLY A 157 -0.57 -4.29 15.68
C GLY A 157 -0.86 -4.73 17.09
N THR A 158 -2.10 -4.49 17.48
CA THR A 158 -2.67 -4.90 18.76
C THR A 158 -3.99 -5.62 18.52
N GLU A 159 -4.30 -6.60 19.38
CA GLU A 159 -5.56 -7.33 19.37
C GLU A 159 -6.23 -7.28 20.74
N LEU A 160 -7.53 -7.11 20.75
CA LEU A 160 -8.41 -7.16 21.92
C LEU A 160 -9.39 -8.31 21.75
N LYS A 161 -9.46 -9.22 22.70
CA LYS A 161 -10.45 -10.31 22.72
C LYS A 161 -11.84 -9.74 23.00
N LEU A 162 -12.77 -9.96 22.09
CA LEU A 162 -14.19 -9.57 22.26
C LEU A 162 -15.06 -10.70 22.82
N GLY A 163 -14.65 -11.96 22.62
CA GLY A 163 -15.35 -13.16 23.09
C GLY A 163 -15.04 -14.34 22.18
N ALA A 164 -15.54 -15.50 22.48
CA ALA A 164 -15.53 -16.79 21.75
C ALA A 164 -14.78 -16.80 20.41
N GLY A 165 -13.45 -16.70 20.44
CA GLY A 165 -12.62 -16.72 19.20
C GLY A 165 -12.68 -15.46 18.34
N ILE A 166 -13.32 -14.38 18.78
CA ILE A 166 -13.42 -13.11 18.04
C ILE A 166 -12.51 -12.06 18.68
N TYR A 167 -11.70 -11.41 17.85
CA TYR A 167 -10.73 -10.39 18.24
C TYR A 167 -10.93 -9.14 17.39
N PHE A 168 -10.97 -7.99 18.02
CA PHE A 168 -10.80 -6.71 17.34
C PHE A 168 -9.32 -6.39 17.27
N TYR A 169 -8.84 -5.91 16.12
CA TYR A 169 -7.44 -5.50 16.00
C TYR A 169 -7.29 -4.14 15.35
N THR A 170 -6.19 -3.48 15.70
CA THR A 170 -5.69 -2.31 15.00
C THR A 170 -4.24 -2.55 14.61
N GLU A 171 -3.85 -2.05 13.44
CA GLU A 171 -2.52 -2.29 12.89
C GLU A 171 -2.02 -1.07 12.13
N LEU A 172 -0.78 -0.68 12.40
CA LEU A 172 -0.02 0.25 11.56
C LEU A 172 0.82 -0.58 10.60
N ARG A 173 0.56 -0.46 9.30
CA ARG A 173 1.23 -1.21 8.23
C ARG A 173 1.95 -0.26 7.28
N THR A 174 3.04 -0.73 6.72
CA THR A 174 3.74 -0.07 5.62
C THR A 174 4.23 -1.09 4.61
N TRP A 175 4.37 -0.70 3.36
CA TRP A 175 5.20 -1.44 2.42
C TRP A 175 6.38 -0.60 1.96
N LEU A 176 7.49 -1.29 1.74
CA LEU A 176 8.70 -0.74 1.15
C LEU A 176 8.86 -1.35 -0.25
N PRO A 177 9.08 -0.54 -1.29
CA PRO A 177 9.35 -1.07 -2.62
C PRO A 177 10.63 -1.92 -2.61
N ALA A 178 10.52 -3.20 -2.98
CA ALA A 178 11.67 -4.11 -3.11
C ALA A 178 12.24 -4.14 -4.53
N SER A 179 11.55 -3.52 -5.50
CA SER A 179 11.98 -3.45 -6.89
C SER A 179 11.77 -2.05 -7.46
N SER A 180 12.74 -1.58 -8.25
CA SER A 180 12.68 -0.33 -9.00
C SER A 180 12.68 -0.65 -10.49
N ASN A 181 11.66 -0.20 -11.20
CA ASN A 181 11.67 -0.15 -12.66
C ASN A 181 11.11 1.19 -13.09
N PRO A 182 11.72 1.86 -14.06
CA PRO A 182 11.17 3.10 -14.59
C PRO A 182 9.73 2.87 -15.06
N ALA A 183 8.81 3.68 -14.56
CA ALA A 183 7.45 3.72 -15.07
C ALA A 183 7.21 5.16 -15.55
N PRO A 184 7.07 5.38 -16.87
CA PRO A 184 7.02 6.73 -17.46
C PRO A 184 5.79 7.53 -17.00
N HIS A 185 4.80 6.86 -16.44
CA HIS A 185 3.60 7.47 -15.90
C HIS A 185 3.66 7.74 -14.39
N LEU A 186 4.71 7.29 -13.68
CA LEU A 186 4.92 7.60 -12.27
C LEU A 186 5.78 8.85 -12.10
N PHE A 187 5.45 9.67 -11.11
CA PHE A 187 6.22 10.86 -10.77
C PHE A 187 7.59 10.50 -10.17
N ASP A 188 7.67 9.35 -9.50
CA ASP A 188 8.91 8.77 -8.99
C ASP A 188 9.12 7.39 -9.66
N LYS A 189 10.39 7.01 -9.84
CA LYS A 189 10.79 5.68 -10.33
C LYS A 189 10.35 4.54 -9.39
N TYR A 190 10.03 4.85 -8.15
CA TYR A 190 9.56 3.89 -7.15
C TYR A 190 8.05 3.96 -6.98
N THR A 191 7.46 2.84 -6.61
CA THR A 191 6.13 2.83 -6.01
C THR A 191 6.14 3.70 -4.75
N PRO A 192 5.14 4.55 -4.54
CA PRO A 192 5.12 5.40 -3.37
C PRO A 192 5.17 4.58 -2.07
N GLN A 193 6.04 5.00 -1.16
CA GLN A 193 6.00 4.52 0.21
C GLN A 193 4.70 4.97 0.86
N VAL A 194 4.08 4.09 1.61
CA VAL A 194 2.79 4.36 2.25
C VAL A 194 2.83 4.00 3.72
N ALA A 195 2.04 4.72 4.49
CA ALA A 195 1.62 4.31 5.83
C ALA A 195 0.13 4.00 5.80
N MET A 196 -0.28 2.94 6.48
CA MET A 196 -1.66 2.49 6.55
C MET A 196 -2.05 2.29 8.00
N LEU A 197 -3.22 2.79 8.36
CA LEU A 197 -3.88 2.47 9.62
C LEU A 197 -5.05 1.56 9.32
N ASN A 198 -5.03 0.36 9.90
CA ASN A 198 -6.03 -0.67 9.70
C ASN A 198 -6.80 -0.89 11.00
N GLY A 199 -8.09 -1.18 10.88
CA GLY A 199 -8.94 -1.61 11.99
C GLY A 199 -9.90 -2.69 11.52
N GLY A 200 -9.96 -3.82 12.25
CA GLY A 200 -10.68 -4.98 11.75
C GLY A 200 -10.99 -6.03 12.79
N ILE A 201 -11.53 -7.13 12.31
CA ILE A 201 -11.95 -8.27 13.13
C ILE A 201 -11.22 -9.52 12.63
N ARG A 202 -10.71 -10.32 13.57
CA ARG A 202 -10.17 -11.65 13.36
C ARG A 202 -11.06 -12.68 14.06
N ILE A 203 -11.35 -13.75 13.34
CA ILE A 203 -12.09 -14.91 13.85
C ILE A 203 -11.15 -16.10 13.88
N LEU A 204 -11.03 -16.73 15.02
CA LEU A 204 -10.26 -17.95 15.26
C LEU A 204 -11.16 -19.17 15.08
N PHE A 205 -10.65 -20.16 14.35
CA PHE A 205 -11.29 -21.46 14.16
C PHE A 205 -10.36 -22.53 14.77
N ASP A 206 -10.89 -23.26 15.73
CA ASP A 206 -10.24 -24.36 16.44
C ASP A 206 -10.61 -25.71 15.84
#